data_043459028a85939627cda3cb64b911b7
#
_entry.id   043459028a85939627cda3cb64b911b7
#
_cell.length_a   1.000
_cell.length_b   1.000
_cell.length_c   1.000
_cell.angle_alpha   90.00
_cell.angle_beta   90.00
_cell.angle_gamma   90.00
#
_symmetry.space_group_name_H-M   'P 1'
#
loop_
_entity.id
_entity.type
_entity.pdbx_description
1 polymer ?
#
loop_
_entity_poly.entity_id
_entity_poly.type
_entity_poly.pdbx_seq_one_letter_code
_entity_poly.pdbx_strand_id
1 'polypeptide(L)'
;MYKRLRDGLFAPNSIIDYIKDKMFMPFLQLLIYAILMVIPVVVSNLTFSHLDYNTKQEIAEIFTGETIKFKIEDSKLVNVSGSDDYVYTHKITDALSVRVASTEEKKLSNTYIIEFSEEGFKLKFAYLTLYQGKYSDYSELENLDLTKLESPNSGEWDKIFSVVDNYLKDYYRSNIVPSTIFGVARYYIFLLILTLVISTSFLFRFRNILKYSAMFKMSAYYTAPFVLGIVLSNLLSLSIFYIIGLILSVAYTFIGSSTIIKRLLNSDRK
;
A
#
# COMPACT_ATOMS: atom_id res chain seq x y z
N MET A 1 5.79 -27.60 -6.10
CA MET A 1 5.63 -26.14 -6.15
C MET A 1 6.95 -25.42 -6.46
N TYR A 2 8.02 -25.61 -5.72
CA TYR A 2 9.32 -24.98 -5.95
C TYR A 2 9.82 -25.10 -7.41
N LYS A 3 9.77 -26.30 -8.00
CA LYS A 3 10.18 -26.52 -9.41
C LYS A 3 9.40 -25.62 -10.37
N ARG A 4 8.07 -25.45 -10.18
CA ARG A 4 7.23 -24.60 -11.03
C ARG A 4 7.57 -23.13 -10.90
N LEU A 5 7.86 -22.66 -9.67
CA LEU A 5 8.32 -21.29 -9.43
C LEU A 5 9.66 -21.04 -10.11
N ARG A 6 10.64 -21.94 -9.92
CA ARG A 6 11.95 -21.83 -10.55
C ARG A 6 11.83 -21.83 -12.08
N ASP A 7 11.06 -22.76 -12.65
CA ASP A 7 10.92 -22.87 -14.10
C ASP A 7 10.13 -21.67 -14.67
N GLY A 8 9.17 -21.12 -13.93
CA GLY A 8 8.49 -19.87 -14.27
C GLY A 8 9.41 -18.66 -14.32
N LEU A 9 10.49 -18.64 -13.51
CA LEU A 9 11.46 -17.56 -13.49
C LEU A 9 12.62 -17.74 -14.47
N PHE A 10 13.12 -18.98 -14.62
CA PHE A 10 14.41 -19.23 -15.29
C PHE A 10 14.35 -20.18 -16.49
N ALA A 11 13.25 -20.89 -16.69
CA ALA A 11 13.12 -21.88 -17.73
C ALA A 11 11.74 -21.83 -18.44
N PRO A 12 11.39 -20.70 -19.11
CA PRO A 12 10.07 -20.50 -19.73
C PRO A 12 9.71 -21.58 -20.75
N ASN A 13 10.70 -22.20 -21.40
CA ASN A 13 10.48 -23.29 -22.34
C ASN A 13 9.95 -24.59 -21.68
N SER A 14 10.22 -24.78 -20.38
CA SER A 14 9.78 -25.97 -19.62
C SER A 14 8.33 -25.86 -19.15
N ILE A 15 7.74 -24.66 -19.19
CA ILE A 15 6.37 -24.43 -18.72
C ILE A 15 5.34 -25.22 -19.53
N ILE A 16 5.63 -25.50 -20.80
CA ILE A 16 4.75 -26.32 -21.65
C ILE A 16 4.51 -27.73 -21.07
N ASP A 17 5.44 -28.25 -20.26
CA ASP A 17 5.31 -29.58 -19.67
C ASP A 17 4.23 -29.62 -18.57
N TYR A 18 3.90 -28.44 -17.99
CA TYR A 18 2.88 -28.28 -16.96
C TYR A 18 1.44 -28.20 -17.50
N ILE A 19 1.24 -28.28 -18.82
CA ILE A 19 -0.08 -28.49 -19.44
C ILE A 19 -0.78 -29.72 -18.86
N LYS A 20 -0.01 -30.74 -18.48
CA LYS A 20 -0.50 -31.99 -17.87
C LYS A 20 -0.90 -31.86 -16.40
N ASP A 21 -0.58 -30.75 -15.76
CA ASP A 21 -0.95 -30.52 -14.36
C ASP A 21 -2.46 -30.58 -14.16
N LYS A 22 -2.89 -31.01 -12.96
CA LYS A 22 -4.28 -30.90 -12.55
C LYS A 22 -4.69 -29.43 -12.51
N MET A 23 -5.94 -29.12 -12.84
CA MET A 23 -6.43 -27.73 -12.91
C MET A 23 -6.29 -26.94 -11.60
N PHE A 24 -6.27 -27.63 -10.47
CA PHE A 24 -6.04 -27.02 -9.14
C PHE A 24 -4.63 -26.42 -9.00
N MET A 25 -3.61 -26.97 -9.68
CA MET A 25 -2.21 -26.57 -9.51
C MET A 25 -1.91 -25.11 -9.89
N PRO A 26 -2.38 -24.56 -11.02
CA PRO A 26 -2.20 -23.16 -11.34
C PRO A 26 -2.87 -22.23 -10.32
N PHE A 27 -4.06 -22.55 -9.81
CA PHE A 27 -4.71 -21.74 -8.77
C PHE A 27 -3.90 -21.73 -7.48
N LEU A 28 -3.39 -22.89 -7.05
CA LEU A 28 -2.52 -22.96 -5.87
C LEU A 28 -1.21 -22.18 -6.10
N GLN A 29 -0.65 -22.21 -7.31
CA GLN A 29 0.55 -21.44 -7.64
C GLN A 29 0.29 -19.93 -7.57
N LEU A 30 -0.84 -19.45 -8.11
CA LEU A 30 -1.23 -18.04 -8.02
C LEU A 30 -1.45 -17.61 -6.58
N LEU A 31 -1.99 -18.48 -5.72
CA LEU A 31 -2.13 -18.20 -4.30
C LEU A 31 -0.76 -18.03 -3.61
N ILE A 32 0.20 -18.92 -3.91
CA ILE A 32 1.57 -18.79 -3.41
C ILE A 32 2.21 -17.50 -3.89
N TYR A 33 2.01 -17.12 -5.16
CA TYR A 33 2.50 -15.87 -5.71
C TYR A 33 1.89 -14.65 -4.98
N ALA A 34 0.59 -14.67 -4.72
CA ALA A 34 -0.08 -13.62 -3.96
C ALA A 34 0.49 -13.48 -2.54
N ILE A 35 0.76 -14.59 -1.85
CA ILE A 35 1.41 -14.60 -0.53
C ILE A 35 2.81 -13.97 -0.63
N LEU A 36 3.62 -14.39 -1.61
CA LEU A 36 4.96 -13.82 -1.80
C LEU A 36 4.94 -12.31 -2.02
N MET A 37 3.94 -11.79 -2.78
CA MET A 37 3.80 -10.36 -3.06
C MET A 37 3.42 -9.54 -1.82
N VAL A 38 2.80 -10.15 -0.81
CA VAL A 38 2.42 -9.46 0.44
C VAL A 38 3.57 -9.41 1.45
N ILE A 39 4.54 -10.32 1.38
CA ILE A 39 5.67 -10.38 2.34
C ILE A 39 6.36 -9.02 2.54
N PRO A 40 6.74 -8.24 1.50
CA PRO A 40 7.38 -6.95 1.70
C PRO A 40 6.53 -5.97 2.51
N VAL A 41 5.22 -5.95 2.28
CA VAL A 41 4.27 -5.08 3.00
C VAL A 41 4.18 -5.48 4.47
N VAL A 42 4.12 -6.80 4.74
CA VAL A 42 4.13 -7.31 6.12
C VAL A 42 5.42 -6.94 6.83
N VAL A 43 6.57 -7.12 6.17
CA VAL A 43 7.87 -6.74 6.73
C VAL A 43 7.92 -5.23 7.02
N SER A 44 7.51 -4.39 6.07
CA SER A 44 7.45 -2.93 6.24
C SER A 44 6.57 -2.53 7.43
N ASN A 45 5.37 -3.13 7.57
CA ASN A 45 4.47 -2.84 8.69
C ASN A 45 5.05 -3.29 10.04
N LEU A 46 5.75 -4.43 10.09
CA LEU A 46 6.39 -4.93 11.31
C LEU A 46 7.61 -4.10 11.73
N THR A 47 8.35 -3.60 10.75
CA THR A 47 9.59 -2.83 10.98
C THR A 47 9.34 -1.33 11.12
N PHE A 48 8.11 -0.87 10.89
CA PHE A 48 7.79 0.53 11.07
C PHE A 48 8.09 0.98 12.51
N SER A 49 8.87 2.03 12.66
CA SER A 49 9.25 2.60 13.95
C SER A 49 8.89 4.09 14.06
N HIS A 50 9.03 4.83 12.98
CA HIS A 50 8.80 6.28 12.91
C HIS A 50 8.64 6.73 11.44
N LEU A 51 8.02 7.89 11.25
CA LEU A 51 8.04 8.59 9.97
C LEU A 51 9.48 8.99 9.61
N ASP A 52 9.81 8.94 8.33
CA ASP A 52 11.12 9.41 7.87
C ASP A 52 11.26 10.94 8.04
N TYR A 53 12.50 11.39 8.10
CA TYR A 53 12.83 12.80 8.35
C TYR A 53 12.21 13.74 7.30
N ASN A 54 12.26 13.35 6.02
CA ASN A 54 11.75 14.20 4.94
C ASN A 54 10.23 14.40 5.06
N THR A 55 9.49 13.33 5.35
CA THR A 55 8.04 13.39 5.59
C THR A 55 7.71 14.30 6.78
N LYS A 56 8.46 14.20 7.89
CA LYS A 56 8.29 15.10 9.06
C LYS A 56 8.56 16.54 8.69
N GLN A 57 9.62 16.79 7.95
CA GLN A 57 10.00 18.13 7.50
C GLN A 57 8.94 18.71 6.56
N GLU A 58 8.46 17.96 5.58
CA GLU A 58 7.39 18.38 4.67
C GLU A 58 6.12 18.75 5.41
N ILE A 59 5.72 17.94 6.42
CA ILE A 59 4.55 18.25 7.26
C ILE A 59 4.78 19.55 8.03
N ALA A 60 5.93 19.74 8.67
CA ALA A 60 6.23 20.93 9.44
C ALA A 60 6.29 22.20 8.56
N GLU A 61 6.82 22.10 7.34
CA GLU A 61 6.90 23.21 6.38
C GLU A 61 5.53 23.73 5.94
N ILE A 62 4.49 22.87 5.90
CA ILE A 62 3.11 23.28 5.56
C ILE A 62 2.57 24.32 6.55
N PHE A 63 3.04 24.28 7.80
CA PHE A 63 2.63 25.22 8.84
C PHE A 63 3.54 26.45 8.98
N THR A 64 4.54 26.59 8.11
CA THR A 64 5.46 27.74 8.17
C THR A 64 4.71 29.05 7.98
N GLY A 65 4.84 29.95 8.95
CA GLY A 65 4.15 31.26 8.95
C GLY A 65 2.69 31.21 9.41
N GLU A 66 2.15 30.05 9.72
CA GLU A 66 0.81 29.89 10.29
C GLU A 66 0.84 30.06 11.81
N THR A 67 0.10 31.03 12.34
CA THR A 67 0.07 31.26 13.77
C THR A 67 -1.16 30.64 14.43
N ILE A 68 -0.95 29.53 15.12
CA ILE A 68 -1.99 28.80 15.89
C ILE A 68 -1.98 29.37 17.32
N LYS A 69 -2.97 30.20 17.69
CA LYS A 69 -3.02 30.85 18.99
C LYS A 69 -3.66 29.97 20.07
N PHE A 70 -3.16 28.74 20.20
CA PHE A 70 -3.58 27.79 21.22
C PHE A 70 -2.37 27.13 21.87
N LYS A 71 -2.57 26.71 23.13
CA LYS A 71 -1.64 25.83 23.86
C LYS A 71 -2.41 24.72 24.51
N ILE A 72 -1.74 23.61 24.77
CA ILE A 72 -2.25 22.57 25.66
C ILE A 72 -1.52 22.76 27.00
N GLU A 73 -2.25 23.05 28.04
CA GLU A 73 -1.74 23.21 29.41
C GLU A 73 -2.57 22.31 30.34
N ASP A 74 -1.89 21.51 31.15
CA ASP A 74 -2.53 20.52 32.05
C ASP A 74 -3.57 19.64 31.33
N SER A 75 -3.21 19.16 30.14
CA SER A 75 -4.07 18.32 29.26
C SER A 75 -5.37 19.01 28.80
N LYS A 76 -5.41 20.32 28.73
CA LYS A 76 -6.52 21.09 28.17
C LYS A 76 -6.07 22.10 27.15
N LEU A 77 -6.87 22.21 26.08
CA LEU A 77 -6.63 23.24 25.06
C LEU A 77 -7.02 24.63 25.59
N VAL A 78 -6.04 25.51 25.63
CA VAL A 78 -6.20 26.90 26.12
C VAL A 78 -6.00 27.86 24.95
N ASN A 79 -6.94 28.78 24.78
CA ASN A 79 -6.86 29.85 23.79
C ASN A 79 -5.99 31.01 24.34
N VAL A 80 -4.95 31.39 23.58
CA VAL A 80 -4.03 32.46 23.92
C VAL A 80 -4.16 33.68 22.98
N SER A 81 -5.22 33.75 22.17
CA SER A 81 -5.45 34.83 21.22
C SER A 81 -5.94 36.13 21.85
N GLY A 82 -6.49 36.07 23.07
CA GLY A 82 -7.19 37.15 23.71
C GLY A 82 -8.63 37.40 23.22
N SER A 83 -9.16 36.50 22.36
CA SER A 83 -10.54 36.50 21.87
C SER A 83 -11.17 35.14 22.14
N ASP A 84 -12.28 35.09 22.86
CA ASP A 84 -12.95 33.83 23.23
C ASP A 84 -13.49 33.05 21.98
N ASP A 85 -13.80 33.76 20.91
CA ASP A 85 -14.36 33.18 19.67
C ASP A 85 -13.28 32.79 18.65
N TYR A 86 -11.99 32.81 19.03
CA TYR A 86 -10.92 32.47 18.09
C TYR A 86 -10.93 30.97 17.75
N VAL A 87 -11.07 30.67 16.47
CA VAL A 87 -10.96 29.31 15.87
C VAL A 87 -9.88 29.32 14.83
N TYR A 88 -9.13 28.22 14.74
CA TYR A 88 -8.14 28.03 13.70
C TYR A 88 -8.59 26.91 12.75
N THR A 89 -8.47 27.17 11.46
CA THR A 89 -8.70 26.14 10.44
C THR A 89 -7.68 26.34 9.33
N HIS A 90 -6.91 25.30 9.06
CA HIS A 90 -5.91 25.30 7.99
C HIS A 90 -6.11 24.09 7.08
N LYS A 91 -6.08 24.34 5.77
CA LYS A 91 -6.20 23.29 4.74
C LYS A 91 -4.79 22.88 4.33
N ILE A 92 -4.35 21.71 4.77
CA ILE A 92 -3.04 21.15 4.44
C ILE A 92 -2.98 20.71 2.98
N THR A 93 -4.01 19.95 2.54
CA THR A 93 -4.18 19.50 1.15
C THR A 93 -5.67 19.53 0.79
N ASP A 94 -6.01 19.21 -0.46
CA ASP A 94 -7.42 19.05 -0.85
C ASP A 94 -8.15 17.94 -0.08
N ALA A 95 -7.38 16.99 0.48
CA ALA A 95 -7.89 15.83 1.21
C ALA A 95 -7.71 15.92 2.74
N LEU A 96 -6.94 16.91 3.28
CA LEU A 96 -6.62 16.98 4.70
C LEU A 96 -6.69 18.42 5.21
N SER A 97 -7.39 18.63 6.32
CA SER A 97 -7.49 19.91 7.03
C SER A 97 -7.24 19.72 8.53
N VAL A 98 -6.69 20.75 9.17
CA VAL A 98 -6.58 20.84 10.65
C VAL A 98 -7.53 21.89 11.15
N ARG A 99 -8.19 21.60 12.28
CA ARG A 99 -9.10 22.51 12.99
C ARG A 99 -8.77 22.53 14.47
N VAL A 100 -8.82 23.69 15.07
CA VAL A 100 -8.62 23.88 16.50
C VAL A 100 -9.78 24.70 17.07
N ALA A 101 -10.40 24.18 18.13
CA ALA A 101 -11.53 24.79 18.84
C ALA A 101 -12.76 25.13 17.97
N SER A 102 -12.89 24.51 16.80
CA SER A 102 -14.04 24.74 15.91
C SER A 102 -15.24 23.93 16.35
N THR A 103 -16.36 24.60 16.60
CA THR A 103 -17.68 24.00 16.85
C THR A 103 -18.50 23.82 15.56
N GLU A 104 -18.04 24.38 14.44
CA GLU A 104 -18.76 24.33 13.17
C GLU A 104 -18.63 22.98 12.49
N GLU A 105 -19.74 22.27 12.38
CA GLU A 105 -19.91 21.14 11.44
C GLU A 105 -20.05 21.65 9.99
N LYS A 106 -19.05 22.32 9.46
CA LYS A 106 -19.03 22.60 8.02
C LYS A 106 -18.92 21.27 7.27
N LYS A 107 -19.90 21.00 6.42
CA LYS A 107 -19.95 19.87 5.46
C LYS A 107 -18.72 19.91 4.57
N LEU A 108 -17.64 19.23 4.96
CA LEU A 108 -16.52 18.96 4.09
C LEU A 108 -16.69 17.52 3.57
N SER A 109 -17.22 17.40 2.37
CA SER A 109 -17.32 16.13 1.69
C SER A 109 -15.91 15.62 1.33
N ASN A 110 -15.61 14.35 1.67
CA ASN A 110 -14.41 13.61 1.27
C ASN A 110 -13.04 14.16 1.76
N THR A 111 -13.01 14.81 2.92
CA THR A 111 -11.78 15.35 3.49
C THR A 111 -11.50 14.70 4.84
N TYR A 112 -10.23 14.38 5.10
CA TYR A 112 -9.76 14.06 6.45
C TYR A 112 -9.62 15.33 7.27
N ILE A 113 -10.04 15.29 8.53
CA ILE A 113 -9.98 16.43 9.44
C ILE A 113 -9.30 15.97 10.72
N ILE A 114 -8.21 16.64 11.09
CA ILE A 114 -7.64 16.55 12.44
C ILE A 114 -8.25 17.70 13.24
N GLU A 115 -9.05 17.37 14.24
CA GLU A 115 -9.76 18.34 15.08
C GLU A 115 -9.21 18.29 16.49
N PHE A 116 -8.72 19.43 16.99
CA PHE A 116 -8.32 19.63 18.37
C PHE A 116 -9.47 20.30 19.13
N SER A 117 -9.91 19.64 20.19
CA SER A 117 -10.99 20.08 21.10
C SER A 117 -10.44 20.34 22.49
N GLU A 118 -11.28 20.76 23.46
CA GLU A 118 -10.86 21.16 24.81
C GLU A 118 -10.02 20.07 25.52
N GLU A 119 -10.42 18.77 25.43
CA GLU A 119 -9.79 17.69 26.20
C GLU A 119 -9.03 16.69 25.34
N GLY A 120 -8.98 16.87 24.02
CA GLY A 120 -8.35 15.89 23.14
C GLY A 120 -8.46 16.21 21.66
N PHE A 121 -8.08 15.25 20.85
CA PHE A 121 -8.09 15.39 19.41
C PHE A 121 -8.83 14.24 18.73
N LYS A 122 -9.33 14.50 17.51
CA LYS A 122 -10.06 13.53 16.69
C LYS A 122 -9.52 13.54 15.26
N LEU A 123 -9.38 12.35 14.68
CA LEU A 123 -9.23 12.19 13.24
C LEU A 123 -10.60 11.81 12.68
N LYS A 124 -11.14 12.62 11.79
CA LYS A 124 -12.43 12.40 11.12
C LYS A 124 -12.23 12.20 9.62
N PHE A 125 -13.10 11.42 9.01
CA PHE A 125 -13.29 11.38 7.57
C PHE A 125 -14.76 11.66 7.27
N ALA A 126 -15.03 12.78 6.61
CA ALA A 126 -16.39 13.31 6.48
C ALA A 126 -17.10 13.40 7.86
N TYR A 127 -18.07 12.53 8.11
CA TYR A 127 -18.81 12.49 9.39
C TYR A 127 -18.34 11.39 10.35
N LEU A 128 -17.42 10.50 9.91
CA LEU A 128 -16.97 9.36 10.70
C LEU A 128 -15.76 9.76 11.53
N THR A 129 -15.83 9.57 12.83
CA THR A 129 -14.67 9.62 13.70
C THR A 129 -13.90 8.31 13.53
N LEU A 130 -12.70 8.41 12.94
CA LEU A 130 -11.81 7.27 12.73
C LEU A 130 -10.98 7.00 13.98
N TYR A 131 -10.60 8.06 14.68
CA TYR A 131 -9.79 7.99 15.89
C TYR A 131 -10.13 9.15 16.82
N GLN A 132 -10.00 8.91 18.14
CA GLN A 132 -10.13 9.92 19.19
C GLN A 132 -9.13 9.60 20.29
N GLY A 133 -8.37 10.60 20.73
CA GLY A 133 -7.44 10.55 21.85
C GLY A 133 -7.66 11.71 22.81
N LYS A 134 -7.32 11.51 24.09
CA LYS A 134 -7.24 12.60 25.08
C LYS A 134 -5.80 13.06 25.20
N TYR A 135 -5.57 14.33 25.49
CA TYR A 135 -4.22 14.83 25.72
C TYR A 135 -3.56 14.17 26.94
N SER A 136 -4.35 13.85 27.98
CA SER A 136 -3.87 13.12 29.17
C SER A 136 -3.34 11.72 28.90
N ASP A 137 -3.68 11.13 27.76
CA ASP A 137 -3.19 9.80 27.39
C ASP A 137 -1.76 9.84 26.81
N TYR A 138 -1.24 11.06 26.56
CA TYR A 138 0.07 11.30 25.92
C TYR A 138 0.84 12.36 26.69
N SER A 139 1.85 11.94 27.45
CA SER A 139 2.69 12.86 28.26
C SER A 139 3.35 13.96 27.42
N GLU A 140 3.64 13.67 26.15
CA GLU A 140 4.24 14.62 25.21
C GLU A 140 3.29 15.76 24.83
N LEU A 141 1.96 15.53 24.90
CA LEU A 141 0.93 16.53 24.57
C LEU A 141 0.41 17.28 25.78
N GLU A 142 0.73 16.85 26.99
CA GLU A 142 0.20 17.46 28.24
C GLU A 142 0.50 18.96 28.33
N ASN A 143 1.68 19.36 27.81
CA ASN A 143 2.13 20.74 27.76
C ASN A 143 2.73 21.05 26.37
N LEU A 144 1.87 21.23 25.36
CA LEU A 144 2.24 21.51 23.98
C LEU A 144 1.91 22.95 23.59
N ASP A 145 2.90 23.71 23.12
CA ASP A 145 2.72 25.09 22.65
C ASP A 145 2.53 25.15 21.13
N LEU A 146 1.27 25.14 20.70
CA LEU A 146 0.93 25.17 19.25
C LEU A 146 1.34 26.49 18.59
N THR A 147 1.59 27.58 19.39
CA THR A 147 2.03 28.87 18.82
C THR A 147 3.42 28.79 18.19
N LYS A 148 4.22 27.80 18.59
CA LYS A 148 5.59 27.61 18.07
C LYS A 148 5.67 26.74 16.83
N LEU A 149 4.54 26.19 16.37
CA LEU A 149 4.50 25.32 15.19
C LEU A 149 4.71 26.10 13.87
N GLU A 150 4.67 27.42 13.89
CA GLU A 150 5.02 28.27 12.74
C GLU A 150 6.45 28.08 12.25
N SER A 151 7.35 27.59 13.13
CA SER A 151 8.73 27.25 12.78
C SER A 151 8.89 25.73 12.59
N PRO A 152 9.33 25.25 11.41
CA PRO A 152 9.55 23.83 11.17
C PRO A 152 10.61 23.20 12.09
N ASN A 153 11.52 24.03 12.63
CA ASN A 153 12.59 23.59 13.54
C ASN A 153 12.19 23.68 15.02
N SER A 154 10.93 23.92 15.35
CA SER A 154 10.45 23.95 16.72
C SER A 154 10.48 22.57 17.36
N GLY A 155 10.99 22.46 18.59
CA GLY A 155 10.94 21.23 19.38
C GLY A 155 9.53 20.72 19.70
N GLU A 156 8.49 21.56 19.49
CA GLU A 156 7.09 21.15 19.64
C GLU A 156 6.67 20.14 18.56
N TRP A 157 7.29 20.19 17.38
CA TRP A 157 7.09 19.19 16.34
C TRP A 157 7.56 17.81 16.77
N ASP A 158 8.67 17.71 17.52
CA ASP A 158 9.17 16.41 18.01
C ASP A 158 8.16 15.74 18.95
N LYS A 159 7.46 16.53 19.78
CA LYS A 159 6.40 16.03 20.65
C LYS A 159 5.22 15.47 19.83
N ILE A 160 4.76 16.21 18.83
CA ILE A 160 3.67 15.78 17.94
C ILE A 160 4.09 14.52 17.18
N PHE A 161 5.28 14.51 16.58
CA PHE A 161 5.76 13.35 15.82
C PHE A 161 6.00 12.12 16.69
N SER A 162 6.40 12.29 17.95
CA SER A 162 6.49 11.17 18.89
C SER A 162 5.14 10.47 19.07
N VAL A 163 4.08 11.23 19.27
CA VAL A 163 2.71 10.68 19.41
C VAL A 163 2.25 10.04 18.12
N VAL A 164 2.46 10.70 16.97
CA VAL A 164 2.10 10.16 15.65
C VAL A 164 2.84 8.86 15.35
N ASP A 165 4.15 8.82 15.61
CA ASP A 165 4.98 7.63 15.38
C ASP A 165 4.50 6.45 16.23
N ASN A 166 4.24 6.67 17.52
CA ASN A 166 3.74 5.64 18.43
C ASN A 166 2.36 5.13 17.98
N TYR A 167 1.44 6.04 17.61
CA TYR A 167 0.14 5.66 17.08
C TYR A 167 0.25 4.84 15.80
N LEU A 168 1.02 5.28 14.81
CA LEU A 168 1.21 4.57 13.55
C LEU A 168 1.84 3.19 13.75
N LYS A 169 2.82 3.10 14.65
CA LYS A 169 3.45 1.82 14.99
C LYS A 169 2.43 0.83 15.56
N ASP A 170 1.58 1.26 16.49
CA ASP A 170 0.56 0.42 17.09
C ASP A 170 -0.55 0.09 16.07
N TYR A 171 -0.95 1.05 15.24
CA TYR A 171 -1.89 0.84 14.16
C TYR A 171 -1.39 -0.21 13.15
N TYR A 172 -0.15 -0.10 12.67
CA TYR A 172 0.41 -1.07 11.72
C TYR A 172 0.52 -2.45 12.34
N ARG A 173 0.91 -2.56 13.60
CA ARG A 173 1.02 -3.84 14.30
C ARG A 173 -0.33 -4.50 14.55
N SER A 174 -1.33 -3.76 15.01
CA SER A 174 -2.67 -4.29 15.29
C SER A 174 -3.42 -4.68 14.01
N ASN A 175 -3.16 -3.99 12.89
CA ASN A 175 -3.81 -4.24 11.61
C ASN A 175 -3.06 -5.20 10.69
N ILE A 176 -1.97 -5.85 11.16
CA ILE A 176 -1.14 -6.70 10.30
C ILE A 176 -1.92 -7.91 9.74
N VAL A 177 -2.75 -8.55 10.54
CA VAL A 177 -3.53 -9.71 10.11
C VAL A 177 -4.60 -9.33 9.08
N PRO A 178 -5.50 -8.36 9.35
CA PRO A 178 -6.46 -7.91 8.33
C PRO A 178 -5.78 -7.44 7.04
N SER A 179 -4.75 -6.60 7.14
CA SER A 179 -4.05 -6.06 5.96
C SER A 179 -3.37 -7.16 5.13
N THR A 180 -2.83 -8.20 5.79
CA THR A 180 -2.25 -9.36 5.12
C THR A 180 -3.31 -10.14 4.36
N ILE A 181 -4.46 -10.44 4.99
CA ILE A 181 -5.55 -11.17 4.35
C ILE A 181 -6.08 -10.41 3.13
N PHE A 182 -6.37 -9.12 3.29
CA PHE A 182 -6.82 -8.27 2.18
C PHE A 182 -5.75 -8.13 1.08
N GLY A 183 -4.48 -8.03 1.45
CA GLY A 183 -3.36 -7.98 0.51
C GLY A 183 -3.27 -9.25 -0.33
N VAL A 184 -3.34 -10.43 0.30
CA VAL A 184 -3.34 -11.72 -0.41
C VAL A 184 -4.55 -11.82 -1.34
N ALA A 185 -5.76 -11.49 -0.86
CA ALA A 185 -6.97 -11.54 -1.69
C ALA A 185 -6.85 -10.61 -2.90
N ARG A 186 -6.38 -9.36 -2.70
CA ARG A 186 -6.18 -8.37 -3.76
C ARG A 186 -5.19 -8.86 -4.83
N TYR A 187 -4.02 -9.34 -4.40
CA TYR A 187 -3.01 -9.83 -5.34
C TYR A 187 -3.45 -11.12 -6.03
N TYR A 188 -4.17 -11.99 -5.35
CA TYR A 188 -4.71 -13.21 -5.95
C TYR A 188 -5.71 -12.90 -7.07
N ILE A 189 -6.67 -12.01 -6.82
CA ILE A 189 -7.64 -11.56 -7.84
C ILE A 189 -6.90 -10.90 -9.01
N PHE A 190 -5.93 -10.04 -8.73
CA PHE A 190 -5.14 -9.39 -9.76
C PHE A 190 -4.38 -10.40 -10.65
N LEU A 191 -3.72 -11.39 -10.04
CA LEU A 191 -3.02 -12.45 -10.77
C LEU A 191 -3.96 -13.34 -11.57
N LEU A 192 -5.18 -13.60 -11.08
CA LEU A 192 -6.21 -14.30 -11.85
C LEU A 192 -6.58 -13.51 -13.10
N ILE A 193 -6.85 -12.21 -12.97
CA ILE A 193 -7.18 -11.34 -14.10
C ILE A 193 -6.03 -11.31 -15.11
N LEU A 194 -4.79 -11.11 -14.65
CA LEU A 194 -3.60 -11.11 -15.50
C LEU A 194 -3.44 -12.46 -16.23
N THR A 195 -3.63 -13.58 -15.54
CA THR A 195 -3.58 -14.92 -16.12
C THR A 195 -4.66 -15.11 -17.20
N LEU A 196 -5.88 -14.61 -16.97
CA LEU A 196 -6.97 -14.64 -17.96
C LEU A 196 -6.63 -13.81 -19.20
N VAL A 197 -6.07 -12.61 -19.03
CA VAL A 197 -5.64 -11.75 -20.14
C VAL A 197 -4.56 -12.45 -20.98
N ILE A 198 -3.54 -13.02 -20.33
CA ILE A 198 -2.47 -13.76 -21.03
C ILE A 198 -3.06 -15.00 -21.73
N SER A 199 -3.91 -15.78 -21.06
CA SER A 199 -4.50 -16.98 -21.66
C SER A 199 -5.42 -16.67 -22.84
N THR A 200 -6.11 -15.55 -22.84
CA THR A 200 -6.93 -15.07 -23.96
C THR A 200 -6.05 -14.71 -25.16
N SER A 201 -4.88 -14.11 -24.94
CA SER A 201 -3.93 -13.84 -26.03
C SER A 201 -3.42 -15.12 -26.69
N PHE A 202 -3.20 -16.19 -25.93
CA PHE A 202 -2.90 -17.53 -26.46
C PHE A 202 -4.09 -18.13 -27.25
N LEU A 203 -5.33 -17.87 -26.80
CA LEU A 203 -6.53 -18.40 -27.46
C LEU A 203 -6.62 -17.93 -28.92
N PHE A 204 -6.35 -16.66 -29.19
CA PHE A 204 -6.36 -16.15 -30.57
C PHE A 204 -5.36 -16.87 -31.49
N ARG A 205 -4.25 -17.33 -30.96
CA ARG A 205 -3.18 -17.97 -31.73
C ARG A 205 -3.26 -19.48 -31.78
N PHE A 206 -3.75 -20.14 -30.73
CA PHE A 206 -3.64 -21.59 -30.55
C PHE A 206 -4.99 -22.30 -30.30
N ARG A 207 -6.15 -21.65 -30.55
CA ARG A 207 -7.49 -22.20 -30.26
C ARG A 207 -7.76 -23.54 -30.87
N ASN A 208 -7.17 -23.85 -32.05
CA ASN A 208 -7.37 -25.09 -32.76
C ASN A 208 -6.38 -26.19 -32.34
N ILE A 209 -5.39 -25.87 -31.52
CA ILE A 209 -4.28 -26.72 -31.14
C ILE A 209 -4.32 -27.10 -29.66
N LEU A 210 -4.63 -26.13 -28.83
CA LEU A 210 -4.62 -26.27 -27.38
C LEU A 210 -6.01 -25.96 -26.77
N LYS A 211 -6.40 -26.76 -25.77
CA LYS A 211 -7.57 -26.46 -24.96
C LYS A 211 -7.32 -25.19 -24.11
N TYR A 212 -8.35 -24.38 -23.87
CA TYR A 212 -8.23 -23.18 -23.05
C TYR A 212 -7.62 -23.47 -21.66
N SER A 213 -7.99 -24.59 -21.05
CA SER A 213 -7.41 -25.01 -19.76
C SER A 213 -5.89 -25.19 -19.78
N ALA A 214 -5.32 -25.64 -20.92
CA ALA A 214 -3.88 -25.76 -21.09
C ALA A 214 -3.22 -24.37 -21.20
N MET A 215 -3.84 -23.45 -21.96
CA MET A 215 -3.39 -22.07 -22.08
C MET A 215 -3.42 -21.34 -20.72
N PHE A 216 -4.50 -21.49 -19.96
CA PHE A 216 -4.63 -20.93 -18.62
C PHE A 216 -3.52 -21.44 -17.68
N LYS A 217 -3.24 -22.75 -17.68
CA LYS A 217 -2.17 -23.33 -16.87
C LYS A 217 -0.81 -22.71 -17.18
N MET A 218 -0.44 -22.63 -18.46
CA MET A 218 0.82 -21.99 -18.87
C MET A 218 0.86 -20.52 -18.46
N SER A 219 -0.21 -19.78 -18.72
CA SER A 219 -0.31 -18.35 -18.41
C SER A 219 -0.09 -18.07 -16.91
N ALA A 220 -0.64 -18.91 -16.04
CA ALA A 220 -0.43 -18.78 -14.59
C ALA A 220 1.05 -18.91 -14.19
N TYR A 221 1.83 -19.73 -14.87
CA TYR A 221 3.26 -19.88 -14.60
C TYR A 221 4.10 -18.75 -15.22
N TYR A 222 3.67 -18.18 -16.36
CA TYR A 222 4.33 -17.03 -17.00
C TYR A 222 4.18 -15.72 -16.22
N THR A 223 3.33 -15.66 -15.21
CA THR A 223 3.25 -14.49 -14.31
C THR A 223 4.39 -14.43 -13.29
N ALA A 224 5.22 -15.48 -13.15
CA ALA A 224 6.30 -15.53 -12.16
C ALA A 224 7.29 -14.35 -12.22
N PRO A 225 7.79 -13.88 -13.39
CA PRO A 225 8.67 -12.72 -13.45
C PRO A 225 7.98 -11.43 -12.96
N PHE A 226 6.70 -11.28 -13.23
CA PHE A 226 5.91 -10.15 -12.74
C PHE A 226 5.80 -10.15 -11.21
N VAL A 227 5.55 -11.32 -10.61
CA VAL A 227 5.52 -11.49 -9.15
C VAL A 227 6.86 -11.09 -8.54
N LEU A 228 7.97 -11.57 -9.10
CA LEU A 228 9.31 -11.19 -8.64
C LEU A 228 9.53 -9.68 -8.78
N GLY A 229 9.11 -9.09 -9.89
CA GLY A 229 9.18 -7.64 -10.12
C GLY A 229 8.46 -6.84 -9.05
N ILE A 230 7.25 -7.23 -8.66
CA ILE A 230 6.49 -6.57 -7.57
C ILE A 230 7.18 -6.75 -6.22
N VAL A 231 7.63 -7.96 -5.90
CA VAL A 231 8.36 -8.21 -4.64
C VAL A 231 9.59 -7.33 -4.53
N LEU A 232 10.41 -7.24 -5.60
CA LEU A 232 11.60 -6.40 -5.63
C LEU A 232 11.25 -4.90 -5.61
N SER A 233 10.22 -4.49 -6.33
CA SER A 233 9.73 -3.10 -6.33
C SER A 233 9.35 -2.65 -4.92
N ASN A 234 8.63 -3.48 -4.18
CA ASN A 234 8.19 -3.16 -2.82
C ASN A 234 9.35 -3.24 -1.80
N LEU A 235 10.29 -4.18 -1.96
CA LEU A 235 11.44 -4.30 -1.05
C LEU A 235 12.45 -3.17 -1.21
N LEU A 236 12.66 -2.71 -2.45
CA LEU A 236 13.68 -1.72 -2.78
C LEU A 236 13.10 -0.31 -2.98
N SER A 237 11.77 -0.16 -2.88
CA SER A 237 11.03 1.09 -3.17
C SER A 237 11.33 1.65 -4.56
N LEU A 238 11.59 0.78 -5.54
CA LEU A 238 11.94 1.14 -6.92
C LEU A 238 10.92 0.60 -7.91
N SER A 239 10.04 1.46 -8.41
CA SER A 239 8.96 1.10 -9.37
C SER A 239 9.45 0.51 -10.69
N ILE A 240 10.74 0.70 -11.04
CA ILE A 240 11.32 0.13 -12.26
C ILE A 240 11.23 -1.39 -12.31
N PHE A 241 11.33 -2.08 -11.16
CA PHE A 241 11.23 -3.54 -11.11
C PHE A 241 9.83 -4.05 -11.46
N TYR A 242 8.77 -3.30 -11.15
CA TYR A 242 7.43 -3.60 -11.60
C TYR A 242 7.34 -3.65 -13.14
N ILE A 243 7.90 -2.64 -13.80
CA ILE A 243 7.90 -2.54 -15.27
C ILE A 243 8.72 -3.67 -15.89
N ILE A 244 9.92 -3.93 -15.35
CA ILE A 244 10.78 -5.03 -15.82
C ILE A 244 10.07 -6.38 -15.68
N GLY A 245 9.42 -6.64 -14.53
CA GLY A 245 8.68 -7.88 -14.29
C GLY A 245 7.52 -8.07 -15.28
N LEU A 246 6.80 -6.99 -15.60
CA LEU A 246 5.72 -7.02 -16.60
C LEU A 246 6.25 -7.34 -17.99
N ILE A 247 7.31 -6.64 -18.43
CA ILE A 247 7.96 -6.87 -19.73
C ILE A 247 8.44 -8.32 -19.84
N LEU A 248 9.10 -8.85 -18.81
CA LEU A 248 9.59 -10.23 -18.79
C LEU A 248 8.44 -11.24 -18.86
N SER A 249 7.32 -11.02 -18.17
CA SER A 249 6.15 -11.89 -18.26
C SER A 249 5.57 -11.92 -19.66
N VAL A 250 5.49 -10.77 -20.33
CA VAL A 250 5.07 -10.70 -21.74
C VAL A 250 6.08 -11.42 -22.66
N ALA A 251 7.38 -11.17 -22.49
CA ALA A 251 8.41 -11.86 -23.26
C ALA A 251 8.34 -13.39 -23.10
N TYR A 252 8.08 -13.89 -21.90
CA TYR A 252 7.93 -15.31 -21.62
C TYR A 252 6.72 -15.94 -22.35
N THR A 253 5.64 -15.18 -22.55
CA THR A 253 4.51 -15.67 -23.36
C THR A 253 4.90 -15.84 -24.82
N PHE A 254 5.75 -14.98 -25.38
CA PHE A 254 6.28 -15.13 -26.74
C PHE A 254 7.22 -16.33 -26.84
N ILE A 255 8.13 -16.52 -25.88
CA ILE A 255 9.01 -17.70 -25.81
C ILE A 255 8.18 -19.00 -25.74
N GLY A 256 7.16 -19.03 -24.87
CA GLY A 256 6.24 -20.15 -24.76
C GLY A 256 5.51 -20.43 -26.06
N SER A 257 5.03 -19.40 -26.75
CA SER A 257 4.40 -19.54 -28.07
C SER A 257 5.34 -20.17 -29.11
N SER A 258 6.59 -19.72 -29.18
CA SER A 258 7.58 -20.26 -30.11
C SER A 258 7.92 -21.72 -29.81
N THR A 259 7.98 -22.09 -28.53
CA THR A 259 8.23 -23.46 -28.08
C THR A 259 7.09 -24.40 -28.47
N ILE A 260 5.83 -23.97 -28.36
CA ILE A 260 4.67 -24.74 -28.82
C ILE A 260 4.78 -25.05 -30.32
N ILE A 261 5.04 -24.02 -31.13
CA ILE A 261 5.18 -24.15 -32.57
C ILE A 261 6.29 -25.13 -32.93
N LYS A 262 7.48 -25.00 -32.30
CA LYS A 262 8.61 -25.93 -32.58
C LYS A 262 8.27 -27.37 -32.23
N ARG A 263 7.56 -27.63 -31.12
CA ARG A 263 7.17 -28.99 -30.74
C ARG A 263 6.15 -29.61 -31.72
N LEU A 264 5.22 -28.79 -32.24
CA LEU A 264 4.25 -29.21 -33.24
C LEU A 264 4.95 -29.59 -34.54
N LEU A 265 5.81 -28.73 -35.09
CA LEU A 265 6.55 -28.98 -36.32
C LEU A 265 7.44 -30.24 -36.22
N ASN A 266 7.95 -30.54 -35.01
CA ASN A 266 8.75 -31.76 -34.81
C ASN A 266 7.89 -33.02 -34.62
N SER A 267 6.60 -32.90 -34.25
CA SER A 267 5.68 -34.05 -34.17
C SER A 267 5.20 -34.52 -35.54
N ASP A 268 5.06 -33.60 -36.49
CA ASP A 268 4.61 -33.88 -37.83
C ASP A 268 5.72 -34.51 -38.73
N ARG A 269 6.96 -34.53 -38.23
CA ARG A 269 8.11 -35.13 -38.94
C ARG A 269 8.44 -36.55 -38.48
N LYS A 270 7.72 -37.11 -37.53
CA LYS A 270 7.81 -38.48 -37.05
C LYS A 270 6.60 -39.30 -37.48
#